data_069be520f825fd808a15c4f918428f47
#
_entry.id   069be520f825fd808a15c4f918428f47
#
_cell.length_a   1.000
_cell.length_b   1.000
_cell.length_c   1.000
_cell.angle_alpha   90.00
_cell.angle_beta   90.00
_cell.angle_gamma   90.00
#
_symmetry.space_group_name_H-M   'P 1'
#
loop_
_entity.id
_entity.type
_entity.pdbx_description
1 polymer ?
#
loop_
_entity_poly.entity_id
_entity_poly.type
_entity_poly.pdbx_seq_one_letter_code
_entity_poly.pdbx_strand_id
1 'polypeptide(L)'
;MNGDYEPRERLLQPGRGRRRNWFLIVGIVLIALVFLISSFAKPYTDYLWYVHDAGHPEVFTLAYQTRGVLFSLSFVFCVLLFALSFGRALSVGMVYLRMPASLSENVSAQLLGWIQAHAAGATKLAAVVLAFFSAIGFSREWPTYLLWRNAQTFGMDDPMFGKDIGFFVFQLPWWLAVLSFLSSVLLLCALATLGIYAGIAGIARLAKVELSKPAVRDRKSTRLNSSHLGISY
;
A
#
# COMPACT_ATOMS: atom_id res chain seq x y z
N MET A 1 -46.07 -54.14 24.73
CA MET A 1 -45.45 -52.96 25.35
C MET A 1 -44.82 -52.15 24.20
N ASN A 2 -45.59 -51.17 23.72
CA ASN A 2 -45.26 -50.31 22.62
C ASN A 2 -44.39 -49.14 23.14
N GLY A 3 -43.23 -49.03 22.66
CA GLY A 3 -42.38 -47.87 22.93
C GLY A 3 -42.46 -46.90 21.76
N ASP A 4 -43.20 -45.80 21.95
CA ASP A 4 -43.36 -44.72 20.99
C ASP A 4 -42.04 -43.96 20.79
N TYR A 5 -41.47 -44.08 19.60
CA TYR A 5 -40.37 -43.20 19.15
C TYR A 5 -40.99 -41.91 18.60
N GLU A 6 -41.03 -40.86 19.40
CA GLU A 6 -41.26 -39.51 18.89
C GLU A 6 -40.02 -39.02 18.14
N PRO A 7 -40.12 -38.63 16.87
CA PRO A 7 -39.06 -37.91 16.16
C PRO A 7 -39.03 -36.47 16.67
N ARG A 8 -38.01 -36.11 17.43
CA ARG A 8 -37.73 -34.71 17.76
C ARG A 8 -37.50 -33.93 16.47
N GLU A 9 -38.54 -33.26 16.01
CA GLU A 9 -38.42 -32.17 15.02
C GLU A 9 -37.50 -31.10 15.62
N ARG A 10 -36.24 -31.09 15.18
CA ARG A 10 -35.37 -29.94 15.35
C ARG A 10 -35.95 -28.81 14.52
N LEU A 11 -36.73 -27.97 15.15
CA LEU A 11 -37.14 -26.69 14.60
C LEU A 11 -35.88 -25.94 14.18
N LEU A 12 -35.64 -25.93 12.88
CA LEU A 12 -34.62 -25.10 12.24
C LEU A 12 -34.99 -23.65 12.53
N GLN A 13 -34.38 -23.06 13.55
CA GLN A 13 -34.48 -21.63 13.79
C GLN A 13 -33.80 -20.90 12.62
N PRO A 14 -34.54 -20.12 11.82
CA PRO A 14 -33.95 -19.37 10.72
C PRO A 14 -33.04 -18.31 11.29
N GLY A 15 -31.76 -18.38 10.89
CA GLY A 15 -30.63 -17.67 11.42
C GLY A 15 -30.81 -16.17 11.64
N ARG A 16 -30.80 -15.76 12.87
CA ARG A 16 -30.70 -14.37 13.34
C ARG A 16 -29.43 -13.64 12.81
N GLY A 17 -28.44 -14.40 12.32
CA GLY A 17 -27.17 -13.85 11.78
C GLY A 17 -27.29 -13.12 10.44
N ARG A 18 -28.19 -13.60 9.55
CA ARG A 18 -28.31 -13.06 8.20
C ARG A 18 -28.93 -11.65 8.16
N ARG A 19 -29.86 -11.33 9.07
CA ARG A 19 -30.47 -9.99 9.16
C ARG A 19 -29.50 -8.93 9.67
N ARG A 20 -28.62 -9.29 10.62
CA ARG A 20 -27.63 -8.34 11.18
C ARG A 20 -26.61 -7.91 10.16
N ASN A 21 -26.17 -8.82 9.29
CA ASN A 21 -25.22 -8.50 8.22
C ASN A 21 -25.83 -7.59 7.15
N TRP A 22 -27.12 -7.70 6.89
CA TRP A 22 -27.84 -6.83 5.97
C TRP A 22 -27.83 -5.36 6.42
N PHE A 23 -28.11 -5.08 7.69
CA PHE A 23 -28.06 -3.69 8.21
C PHE A 23 -26.65 -3.09 8.14
N LEU A 24 -25.60 -3.89 8.38
CA LEU A 24 -24.22 -3.47 8.21
C LEU A 24 -23.92 -3.15 6.74
N ILE A 25 -24.35 -4.00 5.82
CA ILE A 25 -24.15 -3.76 4.38
C ILE A 25 -24.87 -2.49 3.93
N VAL A 26 -26.15 -2.32 4.32
CA VAL A 26 -26.93 -1.12 4.01
C VAL A 26 -26.27 0.13 4.60
N GLY A 27 -25.79 0.06 5.85
CA GLY A 27 -25.06 1.16 6.48
C GLY A 27 -23.79 1.56 5.72
N ILE A 28 -23.00 0.56 5.32
CA ILE A 28 -21.78 0.80 4.52
C ILE A 28 -22.12 1.40 3.16
N VAL A 29 -23.16 0.90 2.48
CA VAL A 29 -23.61 1.42 1.18
C VAL A 29 -24.11 2.86 1.31
N LEU A 30 -24.87 3.19 2.36
CA LEU A 30 -25.31 4.57 2.61
C LEU A 30 -24.15 5.53 2.87
N ILE A 31 -23.18 5.12 3.70
CA ILE A 31 -21.97 5.90 3.95
C ILE A 31 -21.18 6.11 2.66
N ALA A 32 -21.00 5.06 1.87
CA ALA A 32 -20.33 5.14 0.57
C ALA A 32 -21.07 6.07 -0.40
N LEU A 33 -22.40 6.03 -0.42
CA LEU A 33 -23.23 6.90 -1.27
C LEU A 33 -23.10 8.37 -0.85
N VAL A 34 -23.18 8.67 0.45
CA VAL A 34 -22.99 10.04 0.98
C VAL A 34 -21.59 10.54 0.64
N PHE A 35 -20.57 9.70 0.82
CA PHE A 35 -19.19 10.05 0.45
C PHE A 35 -19.04 10.32 -1.05
N LEU A 36 -19.67 9.50 -1.88
CA LEU A 36 -19.67 9.66 -3.33
C LEU A 36 -20.33 10.98 -3.75
N ILE A 37 -21.53 11.26 -3.25
CA ILE A 37 -22.25 12.50 -3.54
C ILE A 37 -21.43 13.72 -3.09
N SER A 38 -20.87 13.70 -1.89
CA SER A 38 -20.02 14.78 -1.38
C SER A 38 -18.76 14.99 -2.22
N SER A 39 -18.18 13.89 -2.74
CA SER A 39 -16.99 13.95 -3.60
C SER A 39 -17.26 14.58 -4.97
N PHE A 40 -18.50 14.44 -5.49
CA PHE A 40 -18.89 15.04 -6.77
C PHE A 40 -19.51 16.42 -6.62
N ALA A 41 -20.08 16.78 -5.46
CA ALA A 41 -20.73 18.06 -5.24
C ALA A 41 -19.77 19.24 -5.47
N LYS A 42 -18.57 19.17 -4.89
CA LYS A 42 -17.57 20.25 -5.03
C LYS A 42 -17.08 20.44 -6.48
N PRO A 43 -16.60 19.40 -7.20
CA PRO A 43 -16.28 19.55 -8.62
C PRO A 43 -17.41 20.09 -9.47
N TYR A 44 -18.65 19.73 -9.19
CA TYR A 44 -19.81 20.18 -9.92
C TYR A 44 -20.12 21.67 -9.64
N THR A 45 -20.04 22.10 -8.40
CA THR A 45 -20.21 23.53 -8.06
C THR A 45 -19.07 24.38 -8.61
N ASP A 46 -17.83 23.91 -8.59
CA ASP A 46 -16.70 24.59 -9.20
C ASP A 46 -16.90 24.71 -10.71
N TYR A 47 -17.37 23.64 -11.40
CA TYR A 47 -17.68 23.67 -12.82
C TYR A 47 -18.75 24.73 -13.14
N LEU A 48 -19.86 24.73 -12.41
CA LEU A 48 -20.93 25.71 -12.61
C LEU A 48 -20.42 27.15 -12.46
N TRP A 49 -19.61 27.39 -11.46
CA TRP A 49 -19.03 28.71 -11.21
C TRP A 49 -18.12 29.15 -12.37
N TYR A 50 -17.22 28.28 -12.85
CA TYR A 50 -16.35 28.62 -13.95
C TYR A 50 -17.09 28.84 -15.26
N VAL A 51 -18.22 28.14 -15.49
CA VAL A 51 -19.00 28.27 -16.72
C VAL A 51 -19.93 29.49 -16.68
N HIS A 52 -20.62 29.71 -15.56
CA HIS A 52 -21.68 30.71 -15.49
C HIS A 52 -21.22 32.06 -14.92
N ASP A 53 -20.38 32.04 -13.88
CA ASP A 53 -19.97 33.27 -13.19
C ASP A 53 -18.64 33.81 -13.72
N ALA A 54 -17.63 32.93 -13.86
CA ALA A 54 -16.31 33.35 -14.29
C ALA A 54 -16.16 33.47 -15.82
N GLY A 55 -16.99 32.76 -16.60
CA GLY A 55 -16.93 32.76 -18.07
C GLY A 55 -15.67 32.08 -18.65
N HIS A 56 -14.93 31.31 -17.86
CA HIS A 56 -13.66 30.68 -18.23
C HIS A 56 -13.65 29.16 -17.97
N PRO A 57 -14.42 28.37 -18.73
CA PRO A 57 -14.50 26.92 -18.55
C PRO A 57 -13.16 26.20 -18.83
N GLU A 58 -12.29 26.83 -19.63
CA GLU A 58 -10.96 26.32 -19.94
C GLU A 58 -10.06 26.22 -18.69
N VAL A 59 -10.21 27.12 -17.73
CA VAL A 59 -9.44 27.11 -16.48
C VAL A 59 -9.82 25.89 -15.63
N PHE A 60 -11.11 25.60 -15.54
CA PHE A 60 -11.59 24.40 -14.87
C PHE A 60 -11.01 23.14 -15.52
N THR A 61 -11.11 23.03 -16.84
CA THR A 61 -10.62 21.89 -17.61
C THR A 61 -9.12 21.70 -17.41
N LEU A 62 -8.33 22.78 -17.49
CA LEU A 62 -6.88 22.73 -17.27
C LEU A 62 -6.53 22.26 -15.86
N ALA A 63 -7.22 22.78 -14.84
CA ALA A 63 -6.99 22.41 -13.45
C ALA A 63 -7.27 20.91 -13.20
N TYR A 64 -8.40 20.41 -13.68
CA TYR A 64 -8.77 19.00 -13.49
C TYR A 64 -7.93 18.03 -14.32
N GLN A 65 -7.57 18.41 -15.55
CA GLN A 65 -6.63 17.62 -16.38
C GLN A 65 -5.27 17.53 -15.71
N THR A 66 -4.70 18.65 -15.28
CA THR A 66 -3.41 18.68 -14.59
C THR A 66 -3.42 17.83 -13.32
N ARG A 67 -4.50 17.96 -12.54
CA ARG A 67 -4.70 17.15 -11.32
C ARG A 67 -4.77 15.67 -11.64
N GLY A 68 -5.50 15.30 -12.70
CA GLY A 68 -5.61 13.91 -13.16
C GLY A 68 -4.29 13.33 -13.64
N VAL A 69 -3.49 14.11 -14.37
CA VAL A 69 -2.15 13.69 -14.82
C VAL A 69 -1.22 13.48 -13.63
N LEU A 70 -1.15 14.44 -12.71
CA LEU A 70 -0.31 14.30 -11.50
C LEU A 70 -0.73 13.10 -10.64
N PHE A 71 -2.05 12.90 -10.48
CA PHE A 71 -2.57 11.73 -9.79
C PHE A 71 -2.12 10.43 -10.47
N SER A 72 -2.33 10.31 -11.79
CA SER A 72 -2.02 9.07 -12.51
C SER A 72 -0.54 8.73 -12.49
N LEU A 73 0.33 9.72 -12.72
CA LEU A 73 1.77 9.51 -12.70
C LEU A 73 2.27 9.12 -11.30
N SER A 74 1.84 9.85 -10.27
CA SER A 74 2.22 9.53 -8.89
C SER A 74 1.64 8.22 -8.40
N PHE A 75 0.41 7.86 -8.81
CA PHE A 75 -0.21 6.59 -8.47
C PHE A 75 0.56 5.40 -9.03
N VAL A 76 0.86 5.43 -10.35
CA VAL A 76 1.65 4.37 -10.98
C VAL A 76 3.02 4.25 -10.34
N PHE A 77 3.70 5.37 -10.11
CA PHE A 77 5.00 5.39 -9.42
C PHE A 77 4.94 4.75 -8.03
N CYS A 78 3.96 5.16 -7.21
CA CYS A 78 3.78 4.63 -5.85
C CYS A 78 3.40 3.15 -5.86
N VAL A 79 2.50 2.70 -6.76
CA VAL A 79 2.13 1.28 -6.87
C VAL A 79 3.35 0.44 -7.17
N LEU A 80 4.18 0.85 -8.13
CA LEU A 80 5.41 0.12 -8.48
C LEU A 80 6.38 0.08 -7.29
N LEU A 81 6.61 1.21 -6.64
CA LEU A 81 7.54 1.30 -5.51
C LEU A 81 7.08 0.46 -4.31
N PHE A 82 5.81 0.59 -3.92
CA PHE A 82 5.24 -0.17 -2.79
C PHE A 82 5.15 -1.67 -3.11
N ALA A 83 4.72 -2.04 -4.32
CA ALA A 83 4.64 -3.44 -4.72
C ALA A 83 6.02 -4.13 -4.71
N LEU A 84 7.05 -3.44 -5.20
CA LEU A 84 8.43 -3.95 -5.17
C LEU A 84 8.95 -4.06 -3.73
N SER A 85 8.75 -3.03 -2.90
CA SER A 85 9.23 -3.00 -1.52
C SER A 85 8.55 -4.05 -0.66
N PHE A 86 7.21 -4.11 -0.70
CA PHE A 86 6.43 -5.04 0.12
C PHE A 86 6.56 -6.48 -0.37
N GLY A 87 6.64 -6.69 -1.70
CA GLY A 87 6.87 -8.00 -2.29
C GLY A 87 8.21 -8.59 -1.86
N ARG A 88 9.27 -7.78 -1.85
CA ARG A 88 10.60 -8.18 -1.35
C ARG A 88 10.57 -8.43 0.16
N ALA A 89 9.97 -7.54 0.95
CA ALA A 89 9.85 -7.73 2.39
C ALA A 89 9.11 -9.02 2.74
N LEU A 90 8.01 -9.30 2.04
CA LEU A 90 7.24 -10.52 2.24
C LEU A 90 8.03 -11.76 1.81
N SER A 91 8.67 -11.75 0.64
CA SER A 91 9.42 -12.90 0.14
C SER A 91 10.59 -13.28 1.06
N VAL A 92 11.34 -12.28 1.55
CA VAL A 92 12.42 -12.50 2.51
C VAL A 92 11.85 -12.98 3.84
N GLY A 93 10.80 -12.33 4.35
CA GLY A 93 10.20 -12.68 5.63
C GLY A 93 9.58 -14.07 5.66
N MET A 94 8.96 -14.53 4.56
CA MET A 94 8.37 -15.87 4.48
C MET A 94 9.42 -16.99 4.48
N VAL A 95 10.65 -16.72 4.07
CA VAL A 95 11.75 -17.68 4.20
C VAL A 95 12.02 -18.02 5.67
N TYR A 96 11.89 -17.05 6.58
CA TYR A 96 12.06 -17.25 8.02
C TYR A 96 10.89 -18.00 8.70
N LEU A 97 9.71 -18.02 8.06
CA LEU A 97 8.52 -18.73 8.56
C LEU A 97 8.38 -20.15 8.01
N ARG A 98 9.34 -20.68 7.25
CA ARG A 98 9.30 -22.06 6.78
C ARG A 98 9.43 -23.01 7.97
N MET A 99 8.33 -23.70 8.29
CA MET A 99 8.26 -24.64 9.39
C MET A 99 9.08 -25.91 9.15
N PRO A 100 9.75 -26.43 10.19
CA PRO A 100 10.09 -27.84 10.21
C PRO A 100 8.78 -28.68 10.28
N ALA A 101 8.75 -29.78 9.54
CA ALA A 101 7.59 -30.66 9.37
C ALA A 101 6.99 -31.25 10.66
N SER A 102 7.68 -31.10 11.80
CA SER A 102 7.29 -31.63 13.13
C SER A 102 6.20 -30.84 13.87
N LEU A 103 5.75 -29.68 13.35
CA LEU A 103 4.79 -28.79 14.02
C LEU A 103 3.38 -28.78 13.40
N SER A 104 3.04 -29.77 12.57
CA SER A 104 1.80 -29.75 11.76
C SER A 104 0.50 -30.02 12.53
N GLU A 105 0.55 -30.36 13.80
CA GLU A 105 -0.66 -30.80 14.54
C GLU A 105 -1.35 -29.76 15.44
N ASN A 106 -0.80 -28.55 15.57
CA ASN A 106 -1.34 -27.54 16.46
C ASN A 106 -2.13 -26.44 15.75
N VAL A 107 -3.07 -25.79 16.47
CA VAL A 107 -3.87 -24.64 16.03
C VAL A 107 -2.99 -23.52 15.43
N SER A 108 -1.77 -23.39 15.88
CA SER A 108 -0.76 -22.48 15.32
C SER A 108 -0.41 -22.78 13.85
N ALA A 109 -0.46 -24.04 13.40
CA ALA A 109 -0.16 -24.43 12.02
C ALA A 109 -1.28 -24.00 11.06
N GLN A 110 -2.54 -24.10 11.48
CA GLN A 110 -3.69 -23.65 10.67
C GLN A 110 -3.66 -22.13 10.50
N LEU A 111 -3.38 -21.37 11.56
CA LEU A 111 -3.26 -19.91 11.52
C LEU A 111 -2.13 -19.48 10.59
N LEU A 112 -0.97 -20.12 10.67
CA LEU A 112 0.17 -19.83 9.80
C LEU A 112 -0.13 -20.15 8.34
N GLY A 113 -0.79 -21.27 8.06
CA GLY A 113 -1.22 -21.63 6.71
C GLY A 113 -2.18 -20.60 6.11
N TRP A 114 -3.14 -20.12 6.91
CA TRP A 114 -4.05 -19.07 6.49
C TRP A 114 -3.33 -17.74 6.21
N ILE A 115 -2.41 -17.33 7.09
CA ILE A 115 -1.60 -16.12 6.90
C ILE A 115 -0.74 -16.24 5.63
N GLN A 116 -0.06 -17.37 5.42
CA GLN A 116 0.76 -17.60 4.23
C GLN A 116 -0.08 -17.52 2.95
N ALA A 117 -1.28 -18.06 2.96
CA ALA A 117 -2.19 -18.02 1.81
C ALA A 117 -2.67 -16.59 1.47
N HIS A 118 -2.90 -15.74 2.49
CA HIS A 118 -3.51 -14.43 2.30
C HIS A 118 -2.53 -13.24 2.34
N ALA A 119 -1.32 -13.44 2.88
CA ALA A 119 -0.34 -12.36 3.05
C ALA A 119 0.02 -11.66 1.74
N ALA A 120 0.17 -12.41 0.64
CA ALA A 120 0.49 -11.84 -0.66
C ALA A 120 -0.64 -10.96 -1.23
N GLY A 121 -1.90 -11.36 -0.99
CA GLY A 121 -3.07 -10.55 -1.36
C GLY A 121 -3.16 -9.29 -0.51
N ALA A 122 -3.01 -9.43 0.81
CA ALA A 122 -3.07 -8.32 1.75
C ALA A 122 -1.99 -7.27 1.50
N THR A 123 -0.75 -7.69 1.23
CA THR A 123 0.35 -6.76 0.92
C THR A 123 0.16 -6.03 -0.41
N LYS A 124 -0.39 -6.68 -1.44
CA LYS A 124 -0.74 -6.03 -2.71
C LYS A 124 -1.85 -5.00 -2.51
N LEU A 125 -2.90 -5.37 -1.76
CA LEU A 125 -3.99 -4.45 -1.45
C LEU A 125 -3.47 -3.24 -0.66
N ALA A 126 -2.65 -3.46 0.35
CA ALA A 126 -2.03 -2.39 1.13
C ALA A 126 -1.17 -1.45 0.25
N ALA A 127 -0.39 -2.01 -0.69
CA ALA A 127 0.39 -1.23 -1.64
C ALA A 127 -0.49 -0.31 -2.51
N VAL A 128 -1.60 -0.84 -3.04
CA VAL A 128 -2.54 -0.06 -3.87
C VAL A 128 -3.23 1.02 -3.04
N VAL A 129 -3.67 0.70 -1.83
CA VAL A 129 -4.34 1.67 -0.93
C VAL A 129 -3.39 2.80 -0.54
N LEU A 130 -2.16 2.48 -0.12
CA LEU A 130 -1.16 3.50 0.22
C LEU A 130 -0.78 4.36 -0.99
N ALA A 131 -0.63 3.75 -2.17
CA ALA A 131 -0.37 4.46 -3.41
C ALA A 131 -1.50 5.44 -3.76
N PHE A 132 -2.75 5.02 -3.59
CA PHE A 132 -3.93 5.84 -3.85
C PHE A 132 -3.96 7.10 -2.98
N PHE A 133 -3.76 6.94 -1.67
CA PHE A 133 -3.74 8.09 -0.76
C PHE A 133 -2.54 9.01 -1.00
N SER A 134 -1.37 8.46 -1.28
CA SER A 134 -0.18 9.24 -1.63
C SER A 134 -0.39 10.05 -2.91
N ALA A 135 -1.01 9.45 -3.93
CA ALA A 135 -1.31 10.10 -5.20
C ALA A 135 -2.37 11.22 -5.06
N ILE A 136 -3.41 11.01 -4.23
CA ILE A 136 -4.38 12.07 -3.91
C ILE A 136 -3.67 13.26 -3.25
N GLY A 137 -2.76 12.99 -2.30
CA GLY A 137 -1.96 14.03 -1.66
C GLY A 137 -1.19 14.87 -2.67
N PHE A 138 -0.40 14.22 -3.51
CA PHE A 138 0.43 14.90 -4.51
C PHE A 138 -0.37 15.59 -5.60
N SER A 139 -1.53 15.05 -6.01
CA SER A 139 -2.38 15.66 -7.02
C SER A 139 -2.92 17.05 -6.62
N ARG A 140 -2.88 17.40 -5.32
CA ARG A 140 -3.27 18.71 -4.82
C ARG A 140 -2.26 19.81 -5.15
N GLU A 141 -1.03 19.43 -5.52
CA GLU A 141 0.04 20.35 -5.92
C GLU A 141 -0.10 20.83 -7.40
N TRP A 142 -1.25 20.61 -8.02
CA TRP A 142 -1.51 21.05 -9.39
C TRP A 142 -1.31 22.57 -9.60
N PRO A 143 -1.65 23.48 -8.65
CA PRO A 143 -1.39 24.91 -8.84
C PRO A 143 0.10 25.21 -8.85
N THR A 144 0.85 24.59 -7.93
CA THR A 144 2.32 24.72 -7.82
C THR A 144 3.01 24.22 -9.09
N TYR A 145 2.50 23.12 -9.68
CA TYR A 145 2.97 22.62 -10.98
C TYR A 145 2.69 23.60 -12.13
N LEU A 146 1.49 24.19 -12.19
CA LEU A 146 1.16 25.15 -13.25
C LEU A 146 1.97 26.43 -13.10
N LEU A 147 2.23 26.90 -11.88
CA LEU A 147 3.11 28.03 -11.63
C LEU A 147 4.55 27.73 -12.11
N TRP A 148 5.07 26.56 -11.80
CA TRP A 148 6.38 26.12 -12.27
C TRP A 148 6.44 26.03 -13.80
N ARG A 149 5.43 25.44 -14.43
CA ARG A 149 5.37 25.28 -15.89
C ARG A 149 5.33 26.61 -16.64
N ASN A 150 4.70 27.62 -16.05
CA ASN A 150 4.57 28.95 -16.60
C ASN A 150 5.47 29.96 -15.91
N ALA A 151 6.61 29.51 -15.36
CA ALA A 151 7.56 30.35 -14.67
C ALA A 151 8.07 31.48 -15.59
N GLN A 152 8.11 32.69 -15.03
CA GLN A 152 8.64 33.86 -15.71
C GLN A 152 9.76 34.48 -14.87
N THR A 153 10.67 35.15 -15.53
CA THR A 153 11.75 35.88 -14.90
C THR A 153 11.27 37.28 -14.55
N PHE A 154 11.65 37.78 -13.36
CA PHE A 154 11.36 39.15 -12.92
C PHE A 154 12.46 40.13 -13.36
N GLY A 155 13.61 39.63 -13.79
CA GLY A 155 14.76 40.46 -14.16
C GLY A 155 15.44 41.14 -12.98
N MET A 156 15.16 40.66 -11.76
CA MET A 156 15.80 41.14 -10.52
C MET A 156 16.37 39.94 -9.79
N ASP A 157 17.67 40.01 -9.49
CA ASP A 157 18.37 38.95 -8.78
C ASP A 157 18.33 39.19 -7.27
N ASP A 158 18.15 38.11 -6.52
CA ASP A 158 18.29 38.13 -5.07
C ASP A 158 19.75 38.42 -4.70
N PRO A 159 20.02 39.44 -3.86
CA PRO A 159 21.38 39.84 -3.52
C PRO A 159 22.17 38.78 -2.73
N MET A 160 21.47 37.81 -2.09
CA MET A 160 22.10 36.80 -1.25
C MET A 160 22.49 35.55 -2.06
N PHE A 161 21.63 35.13 -2.99
CA PHE A 161 21.79 33.88 -3.74
C PHE A 161 22.14 34.09 -5.22
N GLY A 162 22.05 35.33 -5.74
CA GLY A 162 22.33 35.64 -7.14
C GLY A 162 21.41 34.90 -8.12
N LYS A 163 20.17 34.62 -7.69
CA LYS A 163 19.14 33.98 -8.47
C LYS A 163 18.00 34.94 -8.72
N ASP A 164 17.41 34.88 -9.91
CA ASP A 164 16.22 35.66 -10.21
C ASP A 164 15.09 35.35 -9.20
N ILE A 165 14.36 36.37 -8.76
CA ILE A 165 13.26 36.23 -7.80
C ILE A 165 12.21 35.26 -8.30
N GLY A 166 12.00 35.14 -9.62
CA GLY A 166 11.12 34.17 -10.24
C GLY A 166 11.45 32.71 -9.91
N PHE A 167 12.73 32.41 -9.66
CA PHE A 167 13.12 31.07 -9.19
C PHE A 167 12.48 30.74 -7.83
N PHE A 168 12.50 31.66 -6.88
CA PHE A 168 11.95 31.43 -5.54
C PHE A 168 10.42 31.39 -5.55
N VAL A 169 9.77 32.13 -6.44
CA VAL A 169 8.31 32.20 -6.51
C VAL A 169 7.72 31.01 -7.28
N PHE A 170 8.32 30.62 -8.40
CA PHE A 170 7.74 29.66 -9.32
C PHE A 170 8.41 28.27 -9.27
N GLN A 171 9.73 28.23 -9.20
CA GLN A 171 10.46 26.97 -9.34
C GLN A 171 10.68 26.27 -8.00
N LEU A 172 11.14 26.99 -7.00
CA LEU A 172 11.47 26.42 -5.69
C LEU A 172 10.28 25.70 -5.03
N PRO A 173 9.05 26.27 -4.99
CA PRO A 173 7.90 25.58 -4.38
C PRO A 173 7.60 24.23 -5.02
N TRP A 174 7.70 24.13 -6.35
CA TRP A 174 7.50 22.86 -7.05
C TRP A 174 8.55 21.81 -6.67
N TRP A 175 9.83 22.17 -6.65
CA TRP A 175 10.88 21.24 -6.25
C TRP A 175 10.76 20.81 -4.79
N LEU A 176 10.34 21.70 -3.91
CA LEU A 176 10.05 21.35 -2.52
C LEU A 176 8.86 20.39 -2.41
N ALA A 177 7.79 20.60 -3.18
CA ALA A 177 6.64 19.68 -3.23
C ALA A 177 7.06 18.28 -3.71
N VAL A 178 7.87 18.19 -4.77
CA VAL A 178 8.39 16.92 -5.29
C VAL A 178 9.29 16.22 -4.25
N LEU A 179 10.21 16.93 -3.63
CA LEU A 179 11.08 16.36 -2.60
C LEU A 179 10.30 15.90 -1.37
N SER A 180 9.33 16.69 -0.94
CA SER A 180 8.43 16.34 0.16
C SER A 180 7.61 15.08 -0.15
N PHE A 181 7.08 14.97 -1.36
CA PHE A 181 6.38 13.77 -1.83
C PHE A 181 7.29 12.54 -1.82
N LEU A 182 8.48 12.63 -2.42
CA LEU A 182 9.42 11.52 -2.48
C LEU A 182 9.86 11.07 -1.08
N SER A 183 10.21 12.02 -0.21
CA SER A 183 10.59 11.69 1.18
C SER A 183 9.46 11.03 1.95
N SER A 184 8.22 11.50 1.79
CA SER A 184 7.05 10.91 2.43
C SER A 184 6.78 9.49 1.95
N VAL A 185 6.87 9.23 0.64
CA VAL A 185 6.69 7.91 0.05
C VAL A 185 7.78 6.94 0.50
N LEU A 186 9.05 7.38 0.53
CA LEU A 186 10.17 6.57 1.03
C LEU A 186 10.01 6.24 2.53
N LEU A 187 9.58 7.21 3.33
CA LEU A 187 9.30 6.99 4.74
C LEU A 187 8.17 5.97 4.93
N LEU A 188 7.08 6.09 4.16
CA LEU A 188 5.98 5.11 4.18
C LEU A 188 6.46 3.71 3.76
N CYS A 189 7.32 3.61 2.73
CA CYS A 189 7.94 2.35 2.35
C CYS A 189 8.73 1.73 3.51
N ALA A 190 9.55 2.53 4.18
CA ALA A 190 10.39 2.07 5.28
C ALA A 190 9.54 1.59 6.47
N LEU A 191 8.53 2.39 6.87
CA LEU A 191 7.64 2.05 7.97
C LEU A 191 6.79 0.81 7.67
N ALA A 192 6.22 0.71 6.48
CA ALA A 192 5.42 -0.45 6.09
C ALA A 192 6.28 -1.73 5.97
N THR A 193 7.49 -1.63 5.43
CA THR A 193 8.45 -2.73 5.36
C THR A 193 8.85 -3.19 6.77
N LEU A 194 9.14 -2.26 7.67
CA LEU A 194 9.41 -2.54 9.08
C LEU A 194 8.21 -3.23 9.75
N GLY A 195 6.99 -2.75 9.48
CA GLY A 195 5.74 -3.35 9.96
C GLY A 195 5.56 -4.80 9.47
N ILE A 196 5.87 -5.09 8.21
CA ILE A 196 5.84 -6.45 7.66
C ILE A 196 6.84 -7.35 8.42
N TYR A 197 8.08 -6.91 8.61
CA TYR A 197 9.08 -7.69 9.35
C TYR A 197 8.71 -7.87 10.81
N ALA A 198 8.21 -6.83 11.49
CA ALA A 198 7.75 -6.92 12.87
C ALA A 198 6.57 -7.88 13.02
N GLY A 199 5.62 -7.84 12.08
CA GLY A 199 4.49 -8.78 12.02
C GLY A 199 4.96 -10.23 11.87
N ILE A 200 5.86 -10.50 10.94
CA ILE A 200 6.44 -11.83 10.72
C ILE A 200 7.20 -12.31 11.97
N ALA A 201 8.01 -11.45 12.59
CA ALA A 201 8.73 -11.78 13.81
C ALA A 201 7.78 -12.04 15.00
N GLY A 202 6.70 -11.28 15.12
CA GLY A 202 5.65 -11.48 16.12
C GLY A 202 4.96 -12.83 15.95
N ILE A 203 4.57 -13.17 14.73
CA ILE A 203 3.96 -14.47 14.40
C ILE A 203 4.91 -15.63 14.70
N ALA A 204 6.19 -15.52 14.34
CA ALA A 204 7.20 -16.53 14.62
C ALA A 204 7.36 -16.79 16.13
N ARG A 205 7.34 -15.73 16.95
CA ARG A 205 7.39 -15.84 18.41
C ARG A 205 6.14 -16.51 18.99
N LEU A 206 4.96 -16.11 18.54
CA LEU A 206 3.68 -16.69 18.98
C LEU A 206 3.57 -18.18 18.60
N ALA A 207 4.07 -18.55 17.44
CA ALA A 207 4.10 -19.92 16.97
C ALA A 207 5.24 -20.75 17.57
N LYS A 208 6.08 -20.18 18.42
CA LYS A 208 7.29 -20.83 18.99
C LYS A 208 8.23 -21.40 17.91
N VAL A 209 8.20 -20.81 16.72
CA VAL A 209 9.09 -21.16 15.62
C VAL A 209 10.45 -20.55 15.92
N GLU A 210 11.49 -21.37 16.06
CA GLU A 210 12.86 -20.86 16.08
C GLU A 210 13.15 -20.23 14.72
N LEU A 211 13.54 -18.96 14.73
CA LEU A 211 13.99 -18.26 13.54
C LEU A 211 15.27 -18.95 13.04
N SER A 212 15.16 -19.83 12.06
CA SER A 212 16.33 -20.47 11.47
C SER A 212 17.18 -19.36 10.82
N LYS A 213 18.39 -19.19 11.33
CA LYS A 213 19.40 -18.35 10.67
C LYS A 213 19.50 -18.84 9.22
N PRO A 214 19.50 -17.96 8.21
CA PRO A 214 19.71 -18.40 6.83
C PRO A 214 21.02 -19.19 6.82
N ALA A 215 20.93 -20.45 6.39
CA ALA A 215 22.13 -21.28 6.24
C ALA A 215 23.05 -20.51 5.29
N VAL A 216 24.08 -19.92 5.85
CA VAL A 216 25.19 -19.38 5.07
C VAL A 216 25.70 -20.60 4.33
N ARG A 217 25.44 -20.63 3.03
CA ARG A 217 25.80 -21.72 2.12
C ARG A 217 27.30 -21.88 2.25
N ASP A 218 27.69 -22.88 3.06
CA ASP A 218 29.07 -23.15 3.37
C ASP A 218 29.73 -23.67 2.08
N ARG A 219 30.33 -22.73 1.33
CA ARG A 219 31.10 -23.04 0.11
C ARG A 219 32.44 -23.69 0.42
N LYS A 220 32.69 -24.13 1.65
CA LYS A 220 33.95 -24.70 2.08
C LYS A 220 34.05 -26.22 2.00
N SER A 221 32.98 -26.98 1.72
CA SER A 221 33.05 -28.44 1.76
C SER A 221 33.40 -29.14 0.44
N THR A 222 33.73 -28.39 -0.63
CA THR A 222 34.07 -29.03 -1.95
C THR A 222 35.56 -29.08 -2.26
N ARG A 223 36.44 -28.77 -1.29
CA ARG A 223 37.90 -28.74 -1.56
C ARG A 223 38.75 -29.78 -0.80
N LEU A 224 38.12 -30.75 -0.13
CA LEU A 224 38.87 -31.75 0.65
C LEU A 224 38.48 -33.19 0.35
N ASN A 225 38.29 -33.55 -0.94
CA ASN A 225 38.16 -34.97 -1.29
C ASN A 225 38.95 -35.36 -2.56
N SER A 226 40.15 -34.80 -2.72
CA SER A 226 41.04 -35.18 -3.82
C SER A 226 42.46 -35.51 -3.37
N SER A 227 42.64 -36.00 -2.12
CA SER A 227 43.96 -36.39 -1.62
C SER A 227 44.04 -37.82 -1.01
N HIS A 228 43.19 -38.74 -1.45
CA HIS A 228 43.40 -40.19 -1.15
C HIS A 228 43.36 -41.02 -2.43
N LEU A 229 44.31 -40.76 -3.33
CA LEU A 229 44.82 -41.74 -4.25
C LEU A 229 46.30 -41.92 -3.89
N GLY A 230 46.53 -42.57 -2.76
CA GLY A 230 47.84 -43.10 -2.34
C GLY A 230 48.10 -44.43 -3.00
N ILE A 231 49.07 -44.45 -3.78
CA ILE A 231 49.82 -45.50 -4.41
C ILE A 231 50.20 -46.57 -3.40
N SER A 232 49.89 -47.87 -3.68
CA SER A 232 50.56 -49.01 -3.06
C SER A 232 51.18 -49.82 -4.13
N TYR A 233 52.44 -50.01 -3.93
CA TYR A 233 53.24 -51.12 -4.55
C TYR A 233 53.07 -52.35 -3.68
#